data_07d6d8ee6a6a5915c08c9bf153246990
#
_entry.id   07d6d8ee6a6a5915c08c9bf153246990
#
_cell.length_a   1.000
_cell.length_b   1.000
_cell.length_c   1.000
_cell.angle_alpha   90.00
_cell.angle_beta   90.00
_cell.angle_gamma   90.00
#
_symmetry.space_group_name_H-M   'P 1'
#
loop_
_entity.id
_entity.type
_entity.pdbx_description
1 polymer ?
#
loop_
_entity_poly.entity_id
_entity_poly.type
_entity_poly.pdbx_seq_one_letter_code
_entity_poly.pdbx_strand_id
1 'polypeptide(L)'
;MDNFGHSYIAGAAGILEQLIRDRIGCKVRSIELNLMQRSAAHIASATDIRESQMLGRKACQCALDGKSGRMASIRRISDEPYRIELTDVPVSDSANAEKTVPREWINPKGNDVMPELIAYLKP
;
A
#
# COMPACT_ATOMS: atom_id res chain seq x y z
N MET A 1 -14.27 6.94 -13.43
CA MET A 1 -14.17 5.47 -13.39
C MET A 1 -13.26 5.03 -14.52
N ASP A 2 -12.39 4.07 -14.26
CA ASP A 2 -11.61 3.43 -15.32
C ASP A 2 -12.48 2.47 -16.14
N ASN A 3 -11.88 1.84 -17.17
CA ASN A 3 -12.60 0.90 -18.04
C ASN A 3 -13.07 -0.37 -17.31
N PHE A 4 -12.66 -0.59 -16.05
CA PHE A 4 -13.01 -1.73 -15.21
C PHE A 4 -14.04 -1.36 -14.12
N GLY A 5 -14.53 -0.12 -14.10
CA GLY A 5 -15.51 0.35 -13.13
C GLY A 5 -14.95 0.83 -11.79
N HIS A 6 -13.62 0.94 -11.66
CA HIS A 6 -13.02 1.46 -10.44
C HIS A 6 -13.10 2.99 -10.39
N SER A 7 -13.42 3.53 -9.22
CA SER A 7 -13.36 4.97 -8.98
C SER A 7 -11.89 5.42 -8.92
N TYR A 8 -11.54 6.48 -9.65
CA TYR A 8 -10.27 7.15 -9.40
C TYR A 8 -10.27 7.73 -7.99
N ILE A 9 -9.38 7.25 -7.16
CA ILE A 9 -9.12 7.86 -5.85
C ILE A 9 -8.25 9.09 -6.12
N ALA A 10 -8.89 10.24 -6.31
CA ALA A 10 -8.20 11.52 -6.32
C ALA A 10 -8.03 11.99 -4.87
N GLY A 11 -6.89 12.58 -4.54
CA GLY A 11 -6.69 13.18 -3.23
C GLY A 11 -7.60 14.38 -3.00
N ALA A 12 -7.86 14.73 -1.75
CA ALA A 12 -8.70 15.87 -1.38
C ALA A 12 -8.04 17.23 -1.66
N ALA A 13 -6.74 17.26 -1.97
CA ALA A 13 -5.98 18.49 -2.08
C ALA A 13 -6.45 19.39 -3.23
N GLY A 14 -6.77 18.83 -4.39
CA GLY A 14 -7.30 19.59 -5.53
C GLY A 14 -8.66 20.22 -5.24
N ILE A 15 -9.53 19.50 -4.53
CA ILE A 15 -10.85 20.02 -4.11
C ILE A 15 -10.69 21.18 -3.13
N LEU A 16 -9.78 21.03 -2.14
CA LEU A 16 -9.47 22.09 -1.18
C LEU A 16 -8.85 23.31 -1.84
N GLU A 17 -7.96 23.11 -2.82
CA GLU A 17 -7.38 24.21 -3.60
C GLU A 17 -8.47 25.02 -4.30
N GLN A 18 -9.38 24.35 -4.98
CA GLN A 18 -10.48 25.01 -5.67
C GLN A 18 -11.40 25.76 -4.68
N LEU A 19 -11.77 25.11 -3.58
CA LEU A 19 -12.63 25.71 -2.54
C LEU A 19 -12.02 26.99 -1.94
N ILE A 20 -10.72 26.97 -1.65
CA ILE A 20 -10.00 28.12 -1.10
C ILE A 20 -9.92 29.23 -2.15
N ARG A 21 -9.62 28.89 -3.40
CA ARG A 21 -9.58 29.86 -4.50
C ARG A 21 -10.92 30.57 -4.67
N ASP A 22 -12.02 29.80 -4.68
CA ASP A 22 -13.35 30.34 -4.91
C ASP A 22 -13.90 31.15 -3.71
N ARG A 23 -13.57 30.76 -2.49
CA ARG A 23 -14.10 31.39 -1.28
C ARG A 23 -13.26 32.55 -0.73
N ILE A 24 -11.95 32.45 -0.90
CA ILE A 24 -10.99 33.41 -0.32
C ILE A 24 -10.36 34.29 -1.41
N GLY A 25 -10.30 33.79 -2.65
CA GLY A 25 -9.72 34.53 -3.78
C GLY A 25 -8.20 34.64 -3.76
N CYS A 26 -7.51 33.90 -2.88
CA CYS A 26 -6.06 33.92 -2.82
C CYS A 26 -5.40 32.93 -3.77
N LYS A 27 -4.12 33.18 -4.09
CA LYS A 27 -3.31 32.20 -4.83
C LYS A 27 -3.03 31.00 -3.93
N VAL A 28 -3.46 29.82 -4.36
CA VAL A 28 -3.25 28.57 -3.64
C VAL A 28 -2.70 27.52 -4.58
N ARG A 29 -1.92 26.59 -4.06
CA ARG A 29 -1.42 25.41 -4.75
C ARG A 29 -1.56 24.22 -3.83
N SER A 30 -1.96 23.07 -4.39
CA SER A 30 -2.00 21.80 -3.69
C SER A 30 -0.84 20.92 -4.11
N ILE A 31 -0.35 20.12 -3.19
CA ILE A 31 0.66 19.10 -3.43
C ILE A 31 0.18 17.81 -2.76
N GLU A 32 0.06 16.75 -3.54
CA GLU A 32 -0.23 15.42 -3.02
C GLU A 32 1.06 14.60 -2.99
N LEU A 33 1.44 14.17 -1.79
CA LEU A 33 2.72 13.51 -1.55
C LEU A 33 2.76 12.03 -1.95
N ASN A 34 1.63 11.43 -2.32
CA ASN A 34 1.48 10.00 -2.58
C ASN A 34 2.55 9.42 -3.53
N LEU A 35 2.76 10.02 -4.70
CA LEU A 35 3.78 9.58 -5.66
C LEU A 35 5.20 9.87 -5.18
N MET A 36 5.41 11.05 -4.59
CA MET A 36 6.72 11.45 -4.07
C MET A 36 7.15 10.53 -2.92
N GLN A 37 6.23 10.17 -2.03
CA GLN A 37 6.47 9.25 -0.93
C GLN A 37 6.84 7.85 -1.44
N ARG A 38 6.12 7.32 -2.43
CA ARG A 38 6.41 6.02 -3.05
C ARG A 38 7.75 5.98 -3.79
N SER A 39 8.18 7.11 -4.32
CA SER A 39 9.43 7.23 -5.09
C SER A 39 10.62 7.70 -4.27
N ALA A 40 10.46 7.88 -2.96
CA ALA A 40 11.50 8.40 -2.06
C ALA A 40 12.50 7.31 -1.68
N ALA A 41 13.38 6.92 -2.59
CA ALA A 41 14.36 5.84 -2.40
C ALA A 41 15.31 6.07 -1.20
N HIS A 42 15.53 7.32 -0.79
CA HIS A 42 16.39 7.67 0.35
C HIS A 42 15.82 7.32 1.73
N ILE A 43 14.52 7.02 1.80
CA ILE A 43 13.82 6.57 3.02
C ILE A 43 13.23 5.17 2.87
N ALA A 44 13.66 4.42 1.85
CA ALA A 44 13.19 3.06 1.65
C ALA A 44 13.67 2.13 2.76
N SER A 45 12.77 1.28 3.27
CA SER A 45 13.09 0.25 4.26
C SER A 45 13.99 -0.82 3.64
N ALA A 46 15.06 -1.18 4.34
CA ALA A 46 15.93 -2.28 3.92
C ALA A 46 15.19 -3.63 3.91
N THR A 47 14.22 -3.81 4.81
CA THR A 47 13.35 -4.99 4.85
C THR A 47 12.49 -5.05 3.60
N ASP A 48 11.80 -3.95 3.24
CA ASP A 48 10.93 -3.89 2.07
C ASP A 48 11.70 -4.13 0.76
N ILE A 49 12.91 -3.57 0.65
CA ILE A 49 13.79 -3.81 -0.52
C ILE A 49 14.14 -5.29 -0.63
N ARG A 50 14.54 -5.91 0.47
CA ARG A 50 14.91 -7.33 0.51
C ARG A 50 13.73 -8.22 0.17
N GLU A 51 12.58 -7.97 0.76
CA GLU A 51 11.36 -8.73 0.52
C GLU A 51 10.85 -8.58 -0.90
N SER A 52 10.93 -7.37 -1.48
CA SER A 52 10.60 -7.14 -2.89
C SER A 52 11.49 -7.96 -3.83
N GLN A 53 12.80 -8.05 -3.54
CA GLN A 53 13.71 -8.92 -4.31
C GLN A 53 13.36 -10.41 -4.15
N MET A 54 13.01 -10.83 -2.94
CA MET A 54 12.60 -12.21 -2.66
C MET A 54 11.31 -12.56 -3.40
N LEU A 55 10.32 -11.65 -3.42
CA LEU A 55 9.08 -11.81 -4.19
C LEU A 55 9.35 -11.93 -5.70
N GLY A 56 10.23 -11.09 -6.26
CA GLY A 56 10.61 -11.16 -7.66
C GLY A 56 11.23 -12.53 -8.01
N ARG A 57 12.15 -13.02 -7.17
CA ARG A 57 12.74 -14.37 -7.35
C ARG A 57 11.69 -15.48 -7.26
N LYS A 58 10.75 -15.37 -6.29
CA LYS A 58 9.65 -16.32 -6.14
C LYS A 58 8.74 -16.33 -7.37
N ALA A 59 8.42 -15.16 -7.93
CA ALA A 59 7.62 -15.06 -9.14
C ALA A 59 8.31 -15.72 -10.34
N CYS A 60 9.61 -15.48 -10.53
CA CYS A 60 10.40 -16.15 -11.56
C CYS A 60 10.41 -17.68 -11.37
N GLN A 61 10.59 -18.15 -10.13
CA GLN A 61 10.55 -19.59 -9.83
C GLN A 61 9.19 -20.19 -10.16
N CYS A 62 8.09 -19.53 -9.81
CA CYS A 62 6.75 -19.99 -10.19
C CYS A 62 6.57 -20.12 -11.70
N ALA A 63 7.12 -19.18 -12.47
CA ALA A 63 7.08 -19.24 -13.93
C ALA A 63 7.90 -20.42 -14.48
N LEU A 64 9.11 -20.65 -13.94
CA LEU A 64 9.96 -21.78 -14.32
C LEU A 64 9.31 -23.14 -13.97
N ASP A 65 8.58 -23.19 -12.86
CA ASP A 65 7.82 -24.37 -12.42
C ASP A 65 6.52 -24.58 -13.24
N GLY A 66 6.25 -23.73 -14.25
CA GLY A 66 5.05 -23.81 -15.08
C GLY A 66 3.76 -23.40 -14.38
N LYS A 67 3.84 -22.71 -13.24
CA LYS A 67 2.67 -22.23 -12.51
C LYS A 67 2.09 -21.01 -13.20
N SER A 68 0.89 -21.14 -13.77
CA SER A 68 0.13 -20.04 -14.38
C SER A 68 -0.98 -19.55 -13.46
N GLY A 69 -1.35 -18.27 -13.58
CA GLY A 69 -2.43 -17.67 -12.77
C GLY A 69 -2.10 -17.57 -11.28
N ARG A 70 -0.81 -17.50 -10.92
CA ARG A 70 -0.33 -17.38 -9.55
C ARG A 70 0.38 -16.05 -9.33
N MET A 71 0.24 -15.50 -8.14
CA MET A 71 0.93 -14.30 -7.67
C MET A 71 1.85 -14.67 -6.52
N ALA A 72 3.12 -14.26 -6.58
CA ALA A 72 4.04 -14.39 -5.46
C ALA A 72 3.54 -13.52 -4.29
N SER A 73 3.58 -14.06 -3.09
CA SER A 73 3.05 -13.43 -1.89
C SER A 73 3.95 -13.68 -0.68
N ILE A 74 3.78 -12.84 0.32
CA ILE A 74 4.42 -12.95 1.63
C ILE A 74 3.36 -13.28 2.67
N ARG A 75 3.66 -14.24 3.52
CA ARG A 75 2.91 -14.51 4.74
C ARG A 75 3.80 -14.19 5.93
N ARG A 76 3.38 -13.23 6.77
CA ARG A 76 4.03 -12.94 8.06
C ARG A 76 3.71 -14.06 9.02
N ILE A 77 4.73 -14.70 9.59
CA ILE A 77 4.59 -15.86 10.48
C ILE A 77 4.98 -15.57 11.92
N SER A 78 5.71 -14.47 12.16
CA SER A 78 6.08 -14.00 13.50
C SER A 78 6.36 -12.50 13.48
N ASP A 79 6.02 -11.82 14.58
CA ASP A 79 6.30 -10.41 14.81
C ASP A 79 7.62 -10.19 15.55
N GLU A 80 7.92 -11.02 16.55
CA GLU A 80 9.15 -10.95 17.34
C GLU A 80 9.76 -12.35 17.51
N PRO A 81 10.89 -12.64 16.87
CA PRO A 81 11.50 -11.83 15.81
C PRO A 81 10.65 -11.82 14.54
N TYR A 82 10.69 -10.73 13.78
CA TYR A 82 9.99 -10.63 12.51
C TYR A 82 10.43 -11.72 11.53
N ARG A 83 9.47 -12.50 11.04
CA ARG A 83 9.70 -13.58 10.08
C ARG A 83 8.59 -13.65 9.06
N ILE A 84 8.98 -13.94 7.84
CA ILE A 84 8.08 -14.17 6.72
C ILE A 84 8.30 -15.53 6.09
N GLU A 85 7.28 -15.97 5.38
CA GLU A 85 7.31 -17.11 4.46
C GLU A 85 6.90 -16.63 3.07
N LEU A 86 7.65 -17.05 2.05
CA LEU A 86 7.29 -16.81 0.65
C LEU A 86 6.29 -17.86 0.18
N THR A 87 5.16 -17.40 -0.27
CA THR A 87 4.08 -18.25 -0.80
C THR A 87 3.73 -17.85 -2.23
N ASP A 88 2.81 -18.56 -2.83
CA ASP A 88 2.14 -18.16 -4.05
C ASP A 88 0.63 -18.43 -3.90
N VAL A 89 -0.18 -17.49 -4.35
CA VAL A 89 -1.64 -17.53 -4.25
C VAL A 89 -2.27 -17.44 -5.64
N PRO A 90 -3.46 -18.03 -5.87
CA PRO A 90 -4.18 -17.81 -7.12
C PRO A 90 -4.45 -16.32 -7.33
N VAL A 91 -4.29 -15.81 -8.54
CA VAL A 91 -4.62 -14.41 -8.87
C VAL A 91 -6.10 -14.12 -8.60
N SER A 92 -6.98 -15.11 -8.80
CA SER A 92 -8.41 -14.99 -8.48
C SER A 92 -8.70 -14.61 -7.04
N ASP A 93 -7.85 -15.03 -6.10
CA ASP A 93 -8.06 -14.79 -4.67
C ASP A 93 -7.65 -13.37 -4.25
N SER A 94 -6.86 -12.71 -5.10
CA SER A 94 -6.34 -11.35 -4.85
C SER A 94 -6.96 -10.30 -5.76
N ALA A 95 -7.47 -10.70 -6.92
CA ALA A 95 -8.08 -9.80 -7.88
C ALA A 95 -9.36 -9.19 -7.28
N ASN A 96 -9.44 -7.86 -7.30
CA ASN A 96 -10.55 -7.08 -6.74
C ASN A 96 -10.78 -7.29 -5.22
N ALA A 97 -9.80 -7.86 -4.51
CA ALA A 97 -9.82 -7.97 -3.06
C ALA A 97 -9.01 -6.82 -2.44
N GLU A 98 -9.60 -6.09 -1.51
CA GLU A 98 -8.94 -5.03 -0.76
C GLU A 98 -8.66 -5.51 0.67
N LYS A 99 -7.41 -5.39 1.10
CA LYS A 99 -7.02 -5.56 2.49
C LYS A 99 -7.02 -4.18 3.15
N THR A 100 -8.02 -3.91 3.97
CA THR A 100 -8.13 -2.66 4.71
C THR A 100 -7.38 -2.72 6.04
N VAL A 101 -7.02 -1.54 6.57
CA VAL A 101 -6.51 -1.42 7.95
C VAL A 101 -7.65 -1.77 8.91
N PRO A 102 -7.44 -2.68 9.90
CA PRO A 102 -8.43 -2.99 10.92
C PRO A 102 -8.94 -1.72 11.61
N ARG A 103 -10.24 -1.60 11.79
CA ARG A 103 -10.83 -0.37 12.35
C ARG A 103 -10.33 -0.07 13.76
N GLU A 104 -10.05 -1.09 14.54
CA GLU A 104 -9.49 -1.01 15.90
C GLU A 104 -8.05 -0.43 15.92
N TRP A 105 -7.35 -0.41 14.77
CA TRP A 105 -6.03 0.21 14.64
C TRP A 105 -6.08 1.70 14.30
N ILE A 106 -7.28 2.24 14.18
CA ILE A 106 -7.55 3.66 13.96
C ILE A 106 -8.23 4.21 15.21
N ASN A 107 -7.79 5.37 15.70
CA ASN A 107 -8.37 5.95 16.90
C ASN A 107 -9.88 6.24 16.73
N PRO A 108 -10.67 6.39 17.81
CA PRO A 108 -12.11 6.64 17.73
C PRO A 108 -12.48 7.90 16.93
N LYS A 109 -11.61 8.93 16.91
CA LYS A 109 -11.82 10.16 16.15
C LYS A 109 -11.55 10.00 14.65
N GLY A 110 -10.88 8.92 14.23
CA GLY A 110 -10.56 8.64 12.82
C GLY A 110 -9.44 9.51 12.23
N ASN A 111 -8.65 10.18 13.04
CA ASN A 111 -7.61 11.12 12.61
C ASN A 111 -6.20 10.74 13.07
N ASP A 112 -6.03 9.58 13.70
CA ASP A 112 -4.75 9.04 14.14
C ASP A 112 -4.78 7.52 14.20
N VAL A 113 -3.61 6.90 14.37
CA VAL A 113 -3.46 5.45 14.40
C VAL A 113 -3.10 4.97 15.80
N MET A 114 -3.50 3.73 16.09
CA MET A 114 -3.19 3.09 17.36
C MET A 114 -1.78 2.48 17.34
N PRO A 115 -1.16 2.24 18.52
CA PRO A 115 0.18 1.66 18.62
C PRO A 115 0.34 0.32 17.88
N GLU A 116 -0.74 -0.45 17.76
CA GLU A 116 -0.77 -1.74 17.06
C GLU A 116 -0.41 -1.60 15.57
N LEU A 117 -0.92 -0.56 14.90
CA LEU A 117 -0.53 -0.31 13.50
C LEU A 117 0.95 0.09 13.42
N ILE A 118 1.43 0.89 14.36
CA ILE A 118 2.85 1.31 14.38
C ILE A 118 3.74 0.07 14.58
N ALA A 119 3.38 -0.82 15.50
CA ALA A 119 4.10 -2.09 15.73
C ALA A 119 4.09 -2.97 14.48
N TYR A 120 2.95 -3.06 13.79
CA TYR A 120 2.85 -3.82 12.54
C TYR A 120 3.75 -3.27 11.44
N LEU A 121 3.90 -1.94 11.34
CA LEU A 121 4.70 -1.27 10.29
C LEU A 121 6.21 -1.22 10.59
N LYS A 122 6.65 -1.61 11.80
CA LYS A 122 8.07 -1.62 12.21
C LYS A 122 8.52 -3.06 12.44
N PRO A 123 8.76 -3.84 11.38
CA PRO A 123 9.29 -5.19 11.50
C PRO A 123 10.80 -5.19 11.84
#